data_235494f320c1161b6aa463529999e4cd
#
_entry.id   235494f320c1161b6aa463529999e4cd
#
_cell.length_a   1.000
_cell.length_b   1.000
_cell.length_c   1.000
_cell.angle_alpha   90.00
_cell.angle_beta   90.00
_cell.angle_gamma   90.00
#
_symmetry.space_group_name_H-M   'P 1'
#
loop_
_entity.id
_entity.type
_entity.pdbx_description
1 polymer ?
#
loop_
_entity_poly.entity_id
_entity_poly.type
_entity_poly.pdbx_seq_one_letter_code
_entity_poly.pdbx_strand_id
1 'polypeptide(L)'
;MQARTRRQKEVFDYIKQHIEKYGNEPSYQMIARHLGVSSKAGIARHIQALEAQGLIKRRRENGSFWLDLGQEDVKNKAVCEIEWLDIPKFEIFVEDWENEPLFVPRFLLGYREPERLRAFRVPDDAMRDKHICEGDVALIEKRAYARDGDLVVALIESKKVVFKQFFRLGAHIELRPANEIYESLRLPANKIEVLGIYEGLLRPFA
;
A
#
# COMPACT_ATOMS: atom_id res chain seq x y z
N MET A 1 -7.12 13.11 -20.92
CA MET A 1 -8.10 14.24 -21.04
C MET A 1 -7.92 15.20 -19.88
N GLN A 2 -8.08 16.51 -20.09
CA GLN A 2 -7.94 17.54 -19.01
C GLN A 2 -9.23 18.34 -18.87
N ALA A 3 -9.52 18.76 -17.65
CA ALA A 3 -10.65 19.65 -17.37
C ALA A 3 -10.55 20.98 -18.12
N ARG A 4 -11.64 21.41 -18.77
CA ARG A 4 -11.64 22.58 -19.69
C ARG A 4 -11.47 23.92 -19.00
N THR A 5 -11.80 24.05 -17.71
CA THR A 5 -11.67 25.29 -16.93
C THR A 5 -10.88 25.06 -15.66
N ARG A 6 -10.23 26.12 -15.15
CA ARG A 6 -9.49 26.09 -13.88
C ARG A 6 -10.37 25.59 -12.73
N ARG A 7 -11.62 26.03 -12.65
CA ARG A 7 -12.54 25.62 -11.57
C ARG A 7 -12.97 24.17 -11.69
N GLN A 8 -13.18 23.66 -12.89
CA GLN A 8 -13.44 22.24 -13.13
C GLN A 8 -12.23 21.38 -12.72
N LYS A 9 -11.02 21.86 -13.00
CA LYS A 9 -9.80 21.19 -12.59
C LYS A 9 -9.69 21.11 -11.07
N GLU A 10 -9.93 22.21 -10.35
CA GLU A 10 -9.91 22.25 -8.88
C GLU A 10 -10.94 21.27 -8.27
N VAL A 11 -12.16 21.17 -8.85
CA VAL A 11 -13.17 20.20 -8.43
C VAL A 11 -12.70 18.77 -8.67
N PHE A 12 -12.15 18.50 -9.86
CA PHE A 12 -11.68 17.17 -10.25
C PHE A 12 -10.50 16.72 -9.39
N ASP A 13 -9.51 17.57 -9.21
CA ASP A 13 -8.32 17.28 -8.41
C ASP A 13 -8.70 17.00 -6.94
N TYR A 14 -9.64 17.74 -6.38
CA TYR A 14 -10.14 17.47 -5.02
C TYR A 14 -10.87 16.13 -4.91
N ILE A 15 -11.76 15.80 -5.88
CA ILE A 15 -12.45 14.49 -5.91
C ILE A 15 -11.42 13.37 -5.98
N LYS A 16 -10.43 13.51 -6.86
CA LYS A 16 -9.36 12.54 -7.04
C LYS A 16 -8.56 12.32 -5.75
N GLN A 17 -8.06 13.39 -5.14
CA GLN A 17 -7.31 13.33 -3.88
C GLN A 17 -8.14 12.74 -2.74
N HIS A 18 -9.44 13.05 -2.68
CA HIS A 18 -10.31 12.53 -1.65
C HIS A 18 -10.52 11.02 -1.79
N ILE A 19 -10.79 10.55 -3.01
CA ILE A 19 -10.92 9.12 -3.31
C ILE A 19 -9.60 8.38 -3.03
N GLU A 20 -8.46 8.96 -3.40
CA GLU A 20 -7.14 8.41 -3.14
C GLU A 20 -6.84 8.29 -1.63
N LYS A 21 -7.27 9.27 -0.85
CA LYS A 21 -6.97 9.33 0.58
C LYS A 21 -7.93 8.51 1.44
N TYR A 22 -9.21 8.48 1.10
CA TYR A 22 -10.26 7.92 1.97
C TYR A 22 -10.96 6.70 1.37
N GLY A 23 -10.68 6.36 0.10
CA GLY A 23 -11.30 5.22 -0.58
C GLY A 23 -12.76 5.40 -0.98
N ASN A 24 -13.35 6.58 -0.71
CA ASN A 24 -14.73 6.92 -1.06
C ASN A 24 -14.80 8.34 -1.65
N GLU A 25 -15.87 8.63 -2.37
CA GLU A 25 -16.08 9.94 -2.97
C GLU A 25 -16.48 11.00 -1.94
N PRO A 26 -16.09 12.28 -2.15
CA PRO A 26 -16.53 13.38 -1.32
C PRO A 26 -17.99 13.77 -1.63
N SER A 27 -18.76 14.12 -0.59
CA SER A 27 -20.08 14.71 -0.80
C SER A 27 -19.96 16.09 -1.46
N TYR A 28 -21.02 16.52 -2.17
CA TYR A 28 -21.08 17.87 -2.77
C TYR A 28 -20.85 18.98 -1.75
N GLN A 29 -21.23 18.75 -0.49
CA GLN A 29 -21.00 19.69 0.59
C GLN A 29 -19.52 19.77 0.99
N MET A 30 -18.80 18.64 0.97
CA MET A 30 -17.35 18.61 1.23
C MET A 30 -16.59 19.31 0.11
N ILE A 31 -16.97 19.07 -1.16
CA ILE A 31 -16.38 19.75 -2.32
C ILE A 31 -16.62 21.27 -2.21
N ALA A 32 -17.85 21.68 -1.91
CA ALA A 32 -18.21 23.09 -1.76
C ALA A 32 -17.40 23.78 -0.64
N ARG A 33 -17.26 23.11 0.51
CA ARG A 33 -16.47 23.61 1.66
C ARG A 33 -14.98 23.75 1.31
N HIS A 34 -14.41 22.76 0.66
CA HIS A 34 -13.01 22.78 0.25
C HIS A 34 -12.70 23.93 -0.72
N LEU A 35 -13.62 24.18 -1.65
CA LEU A 35 -13.46 25.22 -2.67
C LEU A 35 -13.94 26.60 -2.23
N GLY A 36 -14.39 26.75 -0.99
CA GLY A 36 -14.86 28.02 -0.45
C GLY A 36 -16.14 28.54 -1.14
N VAL A 37 -17.00 27.65 -1.67
CA VAL A 37 -18.26 28.04 -2.32
C VAL A 37 -19.45 27.62 -1.49
N SER A 38 -20.45 28.51 -1.40
CA SER A 38 -21.65 28.28 -0.62
C SER A 38 -22.73 27.47 -1.37
N SER A 39 -22.66 27.39 -2.70
CA SER A 39 -23.71 26.83 -3.54
C SER A 39 -23.41 25.39 -3.98
N LYS A 40 -24.23 24.43 -3.49
CA LYS A 40 -24.23 23.05 -3.98
C LYS A 40 -24.60 22.96 -5.48
N ALA A 41 -25.45 23.87 -5.97
CA ALA A 41 -25.85 23.91 -7.38
C ALA A 41 -24.67 24.27 -8.31
N GLY A 42 -23.74 25.11 -7.86
CA GLY A 42 -22.49 25.40 -8.59
C GLY A 42 -21.63 24.17 -8.73
N ILE A 43 -21.43 23.40 -7.66
CA ILE A 43 -20.69 22.13 -7.68
C ILE A 43 -21.37 21.11 -8.62
N ALA A 44 -22.69 20.98 -8.55
CA ALA A 44 -23.43 20.07 -9.43
C ALA A 44 -23.20 20.36 -10.92
N ARG A 45 -23.13 21.65 -11.34
CA ARG A 45 -22.82 22.05 -12.72
C ARG A 45 -21.38 21.67 -13.12
N HIS A 46 -20.42 21.84 -12.21
CA HIS A 46 -19.03 21.43 -12.49
C HIS A 46 -18.92 19.92 -12.63
N ILE A 47 -19.60 19.15 -11.76
CA ILE A 47 -19.65 17.69 -11.85
C ILE A 47 -20.31 17.24 -13.15
N GLN A 48 -21.44 17.86 -13.56
CA GLN A 48 -22.06 17.59 -14.86
C GLN A 48 -21.13 17.86 -16.05
N ALA A 49 -20.39 18.98 -15.99
CA ALA A 49 -19.43 19.31 -17.04
C ALA A 49 -18.26 18.32 -17.09
N LEU A 50 -17.77 17.84 -15.95
CA LEU A 50 -16.72 16.82 -15.88
C LEU A 50 -17.23 15.46 -16.36
N GLU A 51 -18.46 15.11 -16.08
CA GLU A 51 -19.13 13.91 -16.59
C GLU A 51 -19.30 13.97 -18.11
N ALA A 52 -19.74 15.10 -18.66
CA ALA A 52 -19.83 15.32 -20.11
C ALA A 52 -18.46 15.27 -20.83
N GLN A 53 -17.38 15.51 -20.11
CA GLN A 53 -16.00 15.37 -20.57
C GLN A 53 -15.45 13.95 -20.41
N GLY A 54 -16.23 13.03 -19.80
CA GLY A 54 -15.80 11.65 -19.52
C GLY A 54 -14.78 11.51 -18.40
N LEU A 55 -14.48 12.60 -17.66
CA LEU A 55 -13.51 12.59 -16.56
C LEU A 55 -14.05 11.97 -15.27
N ILE A 56 -15.36 12.00 -15.09
CA ILE A 56 -16.08 11.33 -13.99
C ILE A 56 -17.33 10.64 -14.53
N LYS A 57 -17.82 9.64 -13.80
CA LYS A 57 -19.12 9.01 -14.02
C LYS A 57 -19.95 9.08 -12.74
N ARG A 58 -21.22 9.41 -12.86
CA ARG A 58 -22.18 9.32 -11.75
C ARG A 58 -22.92 8.00 -11.83
N ARG A 59 -22.89 7.24 -10.75
CA ARG A 59 -23.77 6.07 -10.56
C ARG A 59 -24.85 6.41 -9.52
N ARG A 60 -25.99 5.79 -9.67
CA ARG A 60 -27.07 5.88 -8.69
C ARG A 60 -27.38 4.49 -8.17
N GLU A 61 -27.07 4.26 -6.91
CA GLU A 61 -27.40 3.02 -6.20
C GLU A 61 -28.17 3.37 -4.91
N ASN A 62 -29.27 2.68 -4.66
CA ASN A 62 -30.08 2.81 -3.43
C ASN A 62 -30.43 4.27 -3.04
N GLY A 63 -30.68 5.13 -4.04
CA GLY A 63 -31.01 6.53 -3.80
C GLY A 63 -29.84 7.48 -3.57
N SER A 64 -28.62 6.96 -3.42
CA SER A 64 -27.38 7.74 -3.29
C SER A 64 -26.66 7.89 -4.62
N PHE A 65 -25.96 9.02 -4.81
CA PHE A 65 -25.11 9.26 -5.97
C PHE A 65 -23.67 8.95 -5.63
N TRP A 66 -23.03 8.18 -6.50
CA TRP A 66 -21.63 7.81 -6.44
C TRP A 66 -20.88 8.49 -7.59
N LEU A 67 -19.64 8.93 -7.35
CA LEU A 67 -18.78 9.56 -8.33
C LEU A 67 -17.61 8.63 -8.62
N ASP A 68 -17.58 8.05 -9.81
CA ASP A 68 -16.42 7.31 -10.31
C ASP A 68 -15.53 8.21 -11.17
N LEU A 69 -14.23 8.04 -11.10
CA LEU A 69 -13.30 8.64 -12.05
C LEU A 69 -13.49 8.02 -13.43
N GLY A 70 -13.34 8.82 -14.49
CA GLY A 70 -13.50 8.35 -15.87
C GLY A 70 -12.54 7.22 -16.24
N GLN A 71 -12.92 6.41 -17.23
CA GLN A 71 -12.30 5.11 -17.53
C GLN A 71 -10.78 5.09 -17.75
N GLU A 72 -10.15 6.20 -18.14
CA GLU A 72 -8.69 6.24 -18.35
C GLU A 72 -7.91 6.23 -17.02
N ASP A 73 -8.43 6.92 -15.98
CA ASP A 73 -7.79 6.93 -14.65
C ASP A 73 -8.11 5.68 -13.82
N VAL A 74 -9.28 5.04 -14.06
CA VAL A 74 -9.69 3.82 -13.34
C VAL A 74 -8.96 2.59 -13.89
N LYS A 75 -8.71 2.49 -15.20
CA LYS A 75 -7.96 1.35 -15.78
C LYS A 75 -6.49 1.34 -15.33
N ASN A 76 -5.86 2.51 -15.18
CA ASN A 76 -4.48 2.60 -14.67
C ASN A 76 -4.37 2.45 -13.15
N LYS A 77 -5.49 2.51 -12.38
CA LYS A 77 -5.49 2.43 -10.92
C LYS A 77 -6.19 1.19 -10.36
N ALA A 78 -6.84 0.39 -11.17
CA ALA A 78 -7.50 -0.84 -10.70
C ALA A 78 -6.49 -1.88 -10.18
N VAL A 79 -5.29 -1.87 -10.74
CA VAL A 79 -4.19 -2.78 -10.40
C VAL A 79 -2.92 -1.96 -10.24
N CYS A 80 -2.16 -2.23 -9.19
CA CYS A 80 -0.86 -1.64 -8.93
C CYS A 80 0.23 -2.67 -9.12
N GLU A 81 1.32 -2.25 -9.70
CA GLU A 81 2.53 -3.01 -9.86
C GLU A 81 3.38 -2.83 -8.60
N ILE A 82 3.78 -3.93 -7.96
CA ILE A 82 4.63 -3.97 -6.78
C ILE A 82 5.87 -4.77 -7.12
N GLU A 83 7.02 -4.13 -7.09
CA GLU A 83 8.29 -4.79 -7.29
C GLU A 83 8.64 -5.67 -6.09
N TRP A 84 9.42 -6.73 -6.33
CA TRP A 84 9.97 -7.54 -5.26
C TRP A 84 11.05 -6.79 -4.49
N LEU A 85 11.17 -7.11 -3.20
CA LEU A 85 12.23 -6.57 -2.37
C LEU A 85 13.57 -7.11 -2.87
N ASP A 86 14.48 -6.19 -3.18
CA ASP A 86 15.83 -6.55 -3.58
C ASP A 86 16.60 -7.08 -2.36
N ILE A 87 16.84 -8.39 -2.35
CA ILE A 87 17.53 -9.11 -1.28
C ILE A 87 18.72 -9.87 -1.84
N PRO A 88 19.79 -10.01 -1.05
CA PRO A 88 20.93 -10.85 -1.46
C PRO A 88 20.50 -12.30 -1.72
N LYS A 89 20.78 -12.82 -2.89
CA LYS A 89 20.34 -14.17 -3.35
C LYS A 89 21.10 -15.34 -2.70
N PHE A 90 21.69 -15.18 -1.55
CA PHE A 90 22.58 -16.19 -0.95
C PHE A 90 21.88 -17.43 -0.38
N GLU A 91 20.60 -17.33 0.04
CA GLU A 91 19.93 -18.41 0.78
C GLU A 91 18.46 -18.61 0.41
N ILE A 92 17.89 -17.84 -0.50
CA ILE A 92 16.48 -17.95 -0.87
C ILE A 92 16.39 -18.44 -2.31
N PHE A 93 15.71 -19.56 -2.54
CA PHE A 93 15.30 -19.99 -3.87
C PHE A 93 14.31 -18.97 -4.41
N VAL A 94 14.74 -18.12 -5.34
CA VAL A 94 13.87 -17.20 -6.08
C VAL A 94 13.26 -18.01 -7.21
N GLU A 95 11.96 -18.22 -7.17
CA GLU A 95 11.25 -18.85 -8.27
C GLU A 95 11.21 -17.91 -9.49
N ASP A 96 11.19 -18.46 -10.70
CA ASP A 96 11.28 -17.68 -11.96
C ASP A 96 10.21 -16.58 -12.07
N TRP A 97 9.05 -16.76 -11.47
CA TRP A 97 7.97 -15.78 -11.49
C TRP A 97 8.18 -14.57 -10.54
N GLU A 98 9.13 -14.63 -9.62
CA GLU A 98 9.55 -13.47 -8.80
C GLU A 98 10.41 -12.46 -9.60
N ASN A 99 10.75 -12.78 -10.84
CA ASN A 99 11.36 -11.81 -11.76
C ASN A 99 10.32 -10.86 -12.37
N GLU A 100 9.03 -11.20 -12.30
CA GLU A 100 7.94 -10.33 -12.73
C GLU A 100 7.33 -9.59 -11.54
N PRO A 101 6.95 -8.31 -11.71
CA PRO A 101 6.33 -7.57 -10.62
C PRO A 101 4.99 -8.18 -10.21
N LEU A 102 4.67 -8.05 -8.92
CA LEU A 102 3.39 -8.50 -8.38
C LEU A 102 2.29 -7.48 -8.73
N PHE A 103 1.22 -7.94 -9.36
CA PHE A 103 0.06 -7.11 -9.67
C PHE A 103 -1.02 -7.24 -8.59
N VAL A 104 -1.27 -6.16 -7.85
CA VAL A 104 -2.20 -6.13 -6.72
C VAL A 104 -3.34 -5.17 -6.99
N PRO A 105 -4.61 -5.57 -6.78
CA PRO A 105 -5.74 -4.65 -6.86
C PRO A 105 -5.55 -3.45 -5.92
N ARG A 106 -5.70 -2.23 -6.46
CA ARG A 106 -5.44 -0.97 -5.72
C ARG A 106 -6.21 -0.87 -4.40
N PHE A 107 -7.43 -1.39 -4.36
CA PHE A 107 -8.26 -1.33 -3.15
C PHE A 107 -7.66 -2.12 -1.95
N LEU A 108 -6.83 -3.14 -2.21
CA LEU A 108 -6.15 -3.89 -1.15
C LEU A 108 -5.03 -3.10 -0.48
N LEU A 109 -4.49 -2.09 -1.18
CA LEU A 109 -3.41 -1.25 -0.64
C LEU A 109 -3.95 -0.11 0.25
N GLY A 110 -5.27 0.16 0.23
CA GLY A 110 -5.87 1.26 0.96
C GLY A 110 -5.28 2.61 0.54
N TYR A 111 -4.74 3.37 1.48
CA TYR A 111 -4.10 4.68 1.25
C TYR A 111 -2.59 4.60 0.96
N ARG A 112 -2.00 3.40 0.97
CA ARG A 112 -0.55 3.22 0.77
C ARG A 112 -0.16 3.50 -0.67
N GLU A 113 1.00 4.12 -0.85
CA GLU A 113 1.58 4.40 -2.16
C GLU A 113 2.30 3.15 -2.68
N PRO A 114 1.91 2.60 -3.86
CA PRO A 114 2.51 1.38 -4.40
C PRO A 114 4.03 1.46 -4.55
N GLU A 115 4.54 2.64 -4.89
CA GLU A 115 5.97 2.90 -5.12
C GLU A 115 6.82 2.69 -3.87
N ARG A 116 6.22 2.82 -2.69
CA ARG A 116 6.88 2.58 -1.39
C ARG A 116 6.82 1.13 -0.95
N LEU A 117 5.97 0.33 -1.58
CA LEU A 117 5.79 -1.06 -1.23
C LEU A 117 6.71 -1.96 -2.04
N ARG A 118 7.06 -3.08 -1.42
CA ARG A 118 7.77 -4.19 -2.06
C ARG A 118 7.09 -5.49 -1.66
N ALA A 119 7.09 -6.44 -2.57
CA ALA A 119 6.66 -7.80 -2.28
C ALA A 119 7.83 -8.57 -1.66
N PHE A 120 7.55 -9.38 -0.65
CA PHE A 120 8.54 -10.25 -0.01
C PHE A 120 7.90 -11.61 0.25
N ARG A 121 8.52 -12.67 -0.26
CA ARG A 121 8.08 -14.04 0.03
C ARG A 121 8.57 -14.44 1.41
N VAL A 122 7.64 -14.87 2.24
CA VAL A 122 7.92 -15.36 3.58
C VAL A 122 8.70 -16.68 3.48
N PRO A 123 9.94 -16.73 3.98
CA PRO A 123 10.83 -17.87 3.72
C PRO A 123 10.64 -19.03 4.67
N ASP A 124 9.95 -18.83 5.79
CA ASP A 124 9.78 -19.80 6.85
C ASP A 124 8.54 -19.52 7.73
N ASP A 125 8.25 -20.44 8.64
CA ASP A 125 7.14 -20.35 9.58
C ASP A 125 7.46 -19.59 10.88
N ALA A 126 8.52 -18.80 10.93
CA ALA A 126 8.93 -18.08 12.15
C ALA A 126 7.87 -17.11 12.70
N MET A 127 6.88 -16.74 11.88
CA MET A 127 5.79 -15.83 12.25
C MET A 127 4.40 -16.49 12.26
N ARG A 128 4.33 -17.81 12.36
CA ARG A 128 3.09 -18.60 12.29
C ARG A 128 2.03 -18.17 13.30
N ASP A 129 2.42 -17.82 14.53
CA ASP A 129 1.47 -17.38 15.56
C ASP A 129 0.89 -15.99 15.29
N LYS A 130 1.43 -15.29 14.32
CA LYS A 130 0.88 -14.06 13.70
C LYS A 130 0.08 -14.37 12.42
N HIS A 131 -0.23 -15.63 12.17
CA HIS A 131 -0.93 -16.11 10.97
C HIS A 131 -0.19 -15.83 9.66
N ILE A 132 1.13 -15.71 9.71
CA ILE A 132 2.02 -15.55 8.56
C ILE A 132 2.84 -16.82 8.43
N CYS A 133 2.69 -17.51 7.29
CA CYS A 133 3.27 -18.81 7.02
C CYS A 133 4.28 -18.73 5.87
N GLU A 134 5.12 -19.75 5.79
CA GLU A 134 5.99 -19.96 4.63
C GLU A 134 5.20 -19.92 3.32
N GLY A 135 5.75 -19.25 2.30
CA GLY A 135 5.13 -19.09 0.98
C GLY A 135 4.12 -17.94 0.86
N ASP A 136 3.69 -17.33 1.97
CA ASP A 136 2.91 -16.09 1.91
C ASP A 136 3.69 -14.97 1.24
N VAL A 137 2.99 -13.98 0.67
CA VAL A 137 3.60 -12.76 0.14
C VAL A 137 3.30 -11.60 1.08
N ALA A 138 4.31 -11.12 1.77
CA ALA A 138 4.22 -9.92 2.61
C ALA A 138 4.41 -8.66 1.76
N LEU A 139 3.55 -7.66 1.97
CA LEU A 139 3.75 -6.30 1.47
C LEU A 139 4.59 -5.53 2.49
N ILE A 140 5.73 -5.02 2.04
CA ILE A 140 6.75 -4.40 2.88
C ILE A 140 6.90 -2.93 2.46
N GLU A 141 6.73 -1.99 3.40
CA GLU A 141 7.12 -0.60 3.18
C GLU A 141 8.64 -0.47 3.27
N LYS A 142 9.28 0.02 2.20
CA LYS A 142 10.73 0.26 2.17
C LYS A 142 11.09 1.42 3.10
N ARG A 143 11.48 1.08 4.33
CA ARG A 143 11.79 2.02 5.41
C ARG A 143 12.89 1.46 6.31
N ALA A 144 13.95 2.24 6.52
CA ALA A 144 15.15 1.79 7.25
C ALA A 144 15.02 1.82 8.79
N TYR A 145 13.96 2.43 9.34
CA TYR A 145 13.76 2.48 10.80
C TYR A 145 12.49 1.75 11.21
N ALA A 146 12.58 1.02 12.30
CA ALA A 146 11.49 0.27 12.91
C ALA A 146 11.26 0.71 14.34
N ARG A 147 10.05 0.51 14.83
CA ARG A 147 9.64 0.66 16.22
C ARG A 147 9.57 -0.70 16.90
N ASP A 148 9.63 -0.72 18.21
CA ASP A 148 9.44 -1.94 18.98
C ASP A 148 8.09 -2.58 18.68
N GLY A 149 8.12 -3.87 18.33
CA GLY A 149 6.94 -4.65 17.94
C GLY A 149 6.63 -4.67 16.45
N ASP A 150 7.25 -3.80 15.63
CA ASP A 150 7.09 -3.86 14.17
C ASP A 150 7.57 -5.23 13.64
N LEU A 151 6.85 -5.76 12.65
CA LEU A 151 7.34 -6.90 11.87
C LEU A 151 8.25 -6.37 10.77
N VAL A 152 9.47 -6.87 10.71
CA VAL A 152 10.50 -6.37 9.79
C VAL A 152 11.08 -7.47 8.93
N VAL A 153 11.42 -7.12 7.71
CA VAL A 153 12.42 -7.86 6.93
C VAL A 153 13.78 -7.23 7.25
N ALA A 154 14.69 -8.02 7.78
CA ALA A 154 16.01 -7.57 8.20
C ALA A 154 17.12 -8.42 7.58
N LEU A 155 18.20 -7.77 7.18
CA LEU A 155 19.43 -8.38 6.71
C LEU A 155 20.44 -8.42 7.87
N ILE A 156 20.92 -9.60 8.20
CA ILE A 156 21.88 -9.86 9.27
C ILE A 156 23.26 -10.08 8.66
N GLU A 157 24.26 -9.29 9.12
CA GLU A 157 25.67 -9.37 8.71
C GLU A 157 25.87 -9.42 7.19
N SER A 158 24.97 -8.81 6.43
CA SER A 158 24.94 -8.81 4.96
C SER A 158 24.86 -10.22 4.33
N LYS A 159 24.36 -11.22 5.07
CA LYS A 159 24.35 -12.62 4.64
C LYS A 159 23.00 -13.31 4.77
N LYS A 160 22.24 -13.01 5.81
CA LYS A 160 20.98 -13.71 6.13
C LYS A 160 19.82 -12.76 6.19
N VAL A 161 18.77 -13.04 5.43
CA VAL A 161 17.50 -12.32 5.50
C VAL A 161 16.56 -13.05 6.45
N VAL A 162 15.89 -12.32 7.34
CA VAL A 162 14.91 -12.85 8.28
C VAL A 162 13.66 -11.98 8.32
N PHE A 163 12.52 -12.61 8.66
CA PHE A 163 11.26 -11.92 8.89
C PHE A 163 10.82 -12.17 10.34
N LYS A 164 10.95 -11.15 11.20
CA LYS A 164 10.73 -11.27 12.65
C LYS A 164 10.21 -9.97 13.26
N GLN A 165 9.79 -10.01 14.54
CA GLN A 165 9.46 -8.80 15.31
C GLN A 165 10.74 -8.10 15.77
N PHE A 166 10.75 -6.79 15.60
CA PHE A 166 11.87 -5.92 15.97
C PHE A 166 11.70 -5.37 17.39
N PHE A 167 12.78 -5.40 18.19
CA PHE A 167 12.87 -4.72 19.48
C PHE A 167 14.26 -4.11 19.64
N ARG A 168 14.31 -2.83 20.04
CA ARG A 168 15.57 -2.13 20.31
C ARG A 168 15.93 -2.20 21.80
N LEU A 169 17.05 -2.80 22.09
CA LEU A 169 17.59 -2.98 23.45
C LEU A 169 18.92 -2.22 23.61
N GLY A 170 18.84 -0.89 23.67
CA GLY A 170 20.01 -0.03 23.73
C GLY A 170 20.88 -0.12 22.46
N ALA A 171 22.12 -0.63 22.61
CA ALA A 171 23.05 -0.85 21.48
C ALA A 171 22.77 -2.13 20.69
N HIS A 172 21.81 -2.96 21.11
CA HIS A 172 21.45 -4.21 20.49
C HIS A 172 20.04 -4.14 19.89
N ILE A 173 19.80 -4.98 18.93
CA ILE A 173 18.47 -5.28 18.38
C ILE A 173 18.17 -6.75 18.67
N GLU A 174 16.98 -7.01 19.13
CA GLU A 174 16.42 -8.34 19.26
C GLU A 174 15.35 -8.55 18.20
N LEU A 175 15.50 -9.62 17.42
CA LEU A 175 14.56 -10.06 16.40
C LEU A 175 13.85 -11.31 16.91
N ARG A 176 12.58 -11.17 17.34
CA ARG A 176 11.79 -12.23 17.95
C ARG A 176 10.91 -12.94 16.93
N PRO A 177 10.93 -14.27 16.88
CA PRO A 177 9.93 -15.02 16.14
C PRO A 177 8.57 -14.97 16.87
N ALA A 178 7.51 -15.27 16.15
CA ALA A 178 6.20 -15.62 16.67
C ALA A 178 5.91 -17.10 16.35
N ASN A 179 6.77 -17.98 16.83
CA ASN A 179 6.69 -19.42 16.77
C ASN A 179 7.77 -19.98 17.73
N GLU A 180 7.36 -20.81 18.67
CA GLU A 180 8.22 -21.35 19.73
C GLU A 180 9.36 -22.26 19.23
N ILE A 181 9.24 -22.77 18.00
CA ILE A 181 10.28 -23.61 17.37
C ILE A 181 11.52 -22.77 16.98
N TYR A 182 11.35 -21.47 16.80
CA TYR A 182 12.41 -20.57 16.35
C TYR A 182 13.00 -19.79 17.51
N GLU A 183 14.30 -19.55 17.46
CA GLU A 183 14.99 -18.76 18.49
C GLU A 183 14.98 -17.26 18.19
N SER A 184 14.96 -16.46 19.27
CA SER A 184 15.20 -15.03 19.18
C SER A 184 16.66 -14.74 18.88
N LEU A 185 16.89 -13.75 18.02
CA LEU A 185 18.25 -13.32 17.63
C LEU A 185 18.56 -11.97 18.26
N ARG A 186 19.59 -11.92 19.07
CA ARG A 186 20.05 -10.66 19.68
C ARG A 186 21.44 -10.32 19.20
N LEU A 187 21.57 -9.21 18.47
CA LEU A 187 22.80 -8.79 17.80
C LEU A 187 23.05 -7.27 18.01
N PRO A 188 24.28 -6.82 17.95
CA PRO A 188 24.60 -5.38 17.88
C PRO A 188 23.86 -4.72 16.70
N ALA A 189 23.38 -3.48 16.93
CA ALA A 189 22.56 -2.78 15.93
C ALA A 189 23.28 -2.57 14.58
N ASN A 190 24.60 -2.44 14.60
CA ASN A 190 25.42 -2.29 13.38
C ASN A 190 25.56 -3.56 12.54
N LYS A 191 25.05 -4.71 13.02
CA LYS A 191 25.03 -5.97 12.30
C LYS A 191 23.67 -6.29 11.66
N ILE A 192 22.69 -5.42 11.85
CA ILE A 192 21.32 -5.61 11.37
C ILE A 192 20.94 -4.40 10.52
N GLU A 193 20.55 -4.66 9.29
CA GLU A 193 19.95 -3.69 8.38
C GLU A 193 18.46 -3.98 8.24
N VAL A 194 17.60 -3.01 8.56
CA VAL A 194 16.15 -3.12 8.31
C VAL A 194 15.89 -2.77 6.84
N LEU A 195 15.44 -3.75 6.07
CA LEU A 195 15.11 -3.60 4.65
C LEU A 195 13.71 -3.01 4.45
N GLY A 196 12.81 -3.27 5.41
CA GLY A 196 11.47 -2.69 5.41
C GLY A 196 10.56 -3.27 6.47
N ILE A 197 9.37 -2.67 6.55
CA ILE A 197 8.37 -2.92 7.57
C ILE A 197 7.14 -3.58 6.94
N TYR A 198 6.60 -4.58 7.60
CA TYR A 198 5.38 -5.27 7.17
C TYR A 198 4.15 -4.37 7.22
N GLU A 199 3.37 -4.39 6.15
CA GLU A 199 2.16 -3.59 5.99
C GLU A 199 0.91 -4.41 5.63
N GLY A 200 1.09 -5.63 5.14
CA GLY A 200 -0.03 -6.50 4.75
C GLY A 200 0.42 -7.85 4.20
N LEU A 201 -0.53 -8.75 4.02
CA LEU A 201 -0.30 -10.11 3.58
C LEU A 201 -1.19 -10.48 2.41
N LEU A 202 -0.62 -11.17 1.46
CA LEU A 202 -1.34 -11.86 0.39
C LEU A 202 -0.99 -13.36 0.50
N ARG A 203 -2.00 -14.20 0.53
CA ARG A 203 -1.82 -15.65 0.54
C ARG A 203 -2.25 -16.23 -0.79
N PRO A 204 -1.30 -16.72 -1.61
CA PRO A 204 -1.63 -17.46 -2.82
C PRO A 204 -2.42 -18.73 -2.45
N PHE A 205 -3.34 -19.11 -3.31
CA PHE A 205 -3.95 -20.44 -3.18
C PHE A 205 -2.90 -21.50 -3.55
N ALA A 206 -2.79 -22.52 -2.71
CA ALA A 206 -1.95 -23.70 -2.98
C ALA A 206 -2.61 -24.59 -4.05
#